data_93d1d89ce44e83c4f950cab89464e656
#
_entry.id   93d1d89ce44e83c4f950cab89464e656
#
_cell.length_a   1.000
_cell.length_b   1.000
_cell.length_c   1.000
_cell.angle_alpha   90.00
_cell.angle_beta   90.00
_cell.angle_gamma   90.00
#
_symmetry.space_group_name_H-M   'P 1'
#
loop_
_entity.id
_entity.type
_entity.pdbx_description
1 polymer ?
#
loop_
_entity_poly.entity_id
_entity_poly.type
_entity_poly.pdbx_seq_one_letter_code
_entity_poly.pdbx_strand_id
1 'polypeptide(L)'
;MKRILIVEDDPRITAALKVRLTARGYEILTAGNGFEGLKLAMNSRPDLLLLDIMMPMGMGFSVAERLKAVGLGHIPIIFITASKRTGLRRTAAKLGAAGFFEKPYDADELVSAIELILGATAAPAQAQAPSSNPDPRTCA
;
A
#
# COMPACT_ATOMS: atom_id res chain seq x y z
N MET A 1 -0.50 2.91 16.01
CA MET A 1 -0.60 3.67 14.75
C MET A 1 0.03 2.85 13.63
N LYS A 2 -0.71 2.62 12.58
CA LYS A 2 -0.18 1.87 11.43
C LYS A 2 0.75 2.73 10.60
N ARG A 3 1.76 2.11 10.05
CA ARG A 3 2.82 2.79 9.30
C ARG A 3 2.75 2.40 7.82
N ILE A 4 2.74 3.40 6.95
CA ILE A 4 2.67 3.20 5.51
C ILE A 4 3.93 3.79 4.89
N LEU A 5 4.59 3.00 4.04
CA LEU A 5 5.74 3.48 3.28
C LEU A 5 5.29 3.75 1.85
N ILE A 6 5.52 4.97 1.37
CA ILE A 6 5.20 5.37 0.01
C ILE A 6 6.50 5.45 -0.77
N VAL A 7 6.60 4.64 -1.83
CA VAL A 7 7.76 4.64 -2.72
C VAL A 7 7.32 5.21 -4.05
N GLU A 8 7.67 6.45 -4.29
CA GLU A 8 7.18 7.23 -5.42
C GLU A 8 8.19 8.33 -5.73
N ASP A 9 8.54 8.51 -7.00
CA ASP A 9 9.54 9.49 -7.39
C ASP A 9 8.98 10.89 -7.64
N ASP A 10 7.66 11.05 -7.76
CA ASP A 10 7.05 12.36 -7.95
C ASP A 10 6.71 12.96 -6.59
N PRO A 11 7.42 14.01 -6.16
CA PRO A 11 7.19 14.57 -4.82
C PRO A 11 5.80 15.17 -4.64
N ARG A 12 5.14 15.57 -5.74
CA ARG A 12 3.79 16.12 -5.63
C ARG A 12 2.79 15.04 -5.25
N ILE A 13 2.96 13.86 -5.83
CA ILE A 13 2.09 12.72 -5.51
C ILE A 13 2.34 12.29 -4.07
N THR A 14 3.59 12.18 -3.69
CA THR A 14 3.97 11.81 -2.33
C THR A 14 3.38 12.78 -1.30
N ALA A 15 3.52 14.08 -1.56
CA ALA A 15 3.02 15.08 -0.62
C ALA A 15 1.51 15.01 -0.48
N ALA A 16 0.79 14.84 -1.58
CA ALA A 16 -0.66 14.76 -1.54
C ALA A 16 -1.15 13.54 -0.76
N LEU A 17 -0.52 12.40 -1.00
CA LEU A 17 -0.86 11.18 -0.28
C LEU A 17 -0.53 11.29 1.20
N LYS A 18 0.61 11.88 1.53
CA LYS A 18 1.01 12.05 2.91
C LYS A 18 -0.02 12.86 3.69
N VAL A 19 -0.49 13.95 3.10
CA VAL A 19 -1.49 14.78 3.75
C VAL A 19 -2.76 13.98 4.02
N ARG A 20 -3.26 13.27 3.00
CA ARG A 20 -4.50 12.52 3.15
C ARG A 20 -4.38 11.41 4.17
N LEU A 21 -3.29 10.67 4.12
CA LEU A 21 -3.14 9.50 4.99
C LEU A 21 -2.79 9.88 6.41
N THR A 22 -2.01 10.94 6.58
CA THR A 22 -1.74 11.44 7.93
C THR A 22 -3.04 11.88 8.60
N ALA A 23 -3.94 12.49 7.83
CA ALA A 23 -5.23 12.92 8.38
C ALA A 23 -6.09 11.73 8.83
N ARG A 24 -5.82 10.54 8.32
CA ARG A 24 -6.53 9.32 8.71
C ARG A 24 -5.84 8.60 9.87
N GLY A 25 -4.78 9.15 10.42
CA GLY A 25 -4.12 8.60 11.59
C GLY A 25 -2.96 7.66 11.30
N TYR A 26 -2.49 7.61 10.06
CA TYR A 26 -1.36 6.77 9.71
C TYR A 26 -0.05 7.52 9.85
N GLU A 27 1.00 6.77 10.21
CA GLU A 27 2.35 7.29 10.18
C GLU A 27 2.92 7.04 8.78
N ILE A 28 3.47 8.07 8.12
CA ILE A 28 3.88 7.99 6.73
C ILE A 28 5.39 8.11 6.61
N LEU A 29 5.99 7.14 5.93
CA LEU A 29 7.38 7.18 5.52
C LEU A 29 7.41 7.29 4.00
N THR A 30 8.42 7.94 3.46
CA THR A 30 8.51 8.13 2.01
C THR A 30 9.91 7.80 1.50
N ALA A 31 9.96 7.28 0.29
CA ALA A 31 11.20 7.01 -0.42
C ALA A 31 11.02 7.41 -1.88
N GLY A 32 12.05 7.96 -2.49
CA GLY A 32 11.98 8.47 -3.86
C GLY A 32 12.35 7.47 -4.94
N ASN A 33 12.82 6.30 -4.56
CA ASN A 33 13.18 5.27 -5.54
C ASN A 33 13.13 3.90 -4.88
N GLY A 34 13.27 2.85 -5.70
CA GLY A 34 13.14 1.49 -5.21
C GLY A 34 14.23 1.07 -4.24
N PHE A 35 15.44 1.56 -4.44
CA PHE A 35 16.56 1.22 -3.56
C PHE A 35 16.32 1.76 -2.14
N GLU A 36 15.96 3.03 -2.05
CA GLU A 36 15.63 3.63 -0.76
C GLU A 36 14.40 3.02 -0.14
N GLY A 37 13.41 2.68 -0.98
CA GLY A 37 12.20 2.05 -0.52
C GLY A 37 12.47 0.70 0.15
N LEU A 38 13.30 -0.11 -0.49
CA LEU A 38 13.67 -1.40 0.07
C LEU A 38 14.40 -1.24 1.41
N LYS A 39 15.34 -0.30 1.45
CA LYS A 39 16.11 -0.04 2.65
C LYS A 39 15.23 0.40 3.81
N LEU A 40 14.32 1.34 3.54
CA LEU A 40 13.37 1.80 4.56
C LEU A 40 12.43 0.69 5.01
N ALA A 41 11.97 -0.14 4.08
CA ALA A 41 11.10 -1.24 4.45
C ALA A 41 11.80 -2.21 5.38
N MET A 42 13.06 -2.52 5.10
CA MET A 42 13.82 -3.42 5.95
C MET A 42 14.07 -2.84 7.34
N ASN A 43 14.31 -1.53 7.42
CA ASN A 43 14.61 -0.88 8.70
C ASN A 43 13.37 -0.57 9.52
N SER A 44 12.28 -0.18 8.89
CA SER A 44 11.11 0.31 9.60
C SER A 44 9.95 -0.68 9.65
N ARG A 45 9.96 -1.69 8.80
CA ARG A 45 8.93 -2.73 8.73
C ARG A 45 7.53 -2.14 8.72
N PRO A 46 7.17 -1.44 7.62
CA PRO A 46 5.86 -0.81 7.55
C PRO A 46 4.74 -1.85 7.53
N ASP A 47 3.55 -1.38 7.83
CA ASP A 47 2.36 -2.23 7.80
C ASP A 47 1.78 -2.34 6.39
N LEU A 48 2.13 -1.43 5.50
CA LEU A 48 1.70 -1.43 4.11
C LEU A 48 2.65 -0.63 3.26
N LEU A 49 2.82 -1.05 2.02
CA LEU A 49 3.69 -0.40 1.05
C LEU A 49 2.87 0.07 -0.14
N LEU A 50 2.98 1.36 -0.47
CA LEU A 50 2.48 1.89 -1.75
C LEU A 50 3.69 2.00 -2.65
N LEU A 51 3.66 1.32 -3.78
CA LEU A 51 4.87 1.12 -4.57
C LEU A 51 4.61 1.41 -6.03
N ASP A 52 5.22 2.49 -6.54
CA ASP A 52 5.16 2.80 -7.96
C ASP A 52 6.00 1.76 -8.72
N ILE A 53 5.44 1.19 -9.76
CA ILE A 53 6.14 0.16 -10.54
C ILE A 53 7.27 0.78 -11.36
N MET A 54 7.01 1.94 -11.98
CA MET A 54 7.94 2.54 -12.94
C MET A 54 8.69 3.69 -12.29
N MET A 55 9.86 3.39 -11.77
CA MET A 55 10.70 4.40 -11.12
C MET A 55 12.15 4.24 -11.55
N PRO A 56 12.92 5.32 -11.50
CA PRO A 56 14.37 5.20 -11.68
C PRO A 56 14.97 4.31 -10.60
N MET A 57 16.09 3.67 -10.91
CA MET A 57 16.86 2.88 -9.96
C MET A 57 16.10 1.67 -9.42
N GLY A 58 15.28 1.07 -10.26
CA GLY A 58 14.65 -0.19 -9.90
C GLY A 58 13.15 -0.15 -10.01
N MET A 59 12.61 -1.15 -10.64
CA MET A 59 11.17 -1.30 -10.81
C MET A 59 10.55 -1.83 -9.53
N GLY A 60 9.31 -1.42 -9.29
CA GLY A 60 8.59 -1.84 -8.10
C GLY A 60 8.48 -3.36 -7.93
N PHE A 61 8.38 -4.09 -9.04
CA PHE A 61 8.32 -5.55 -8.96
C PHE A 61 9.60 -6.14 -8.37
N SER A 62 10.75 -5.56 -8.70
CA SER A 62 12.02 -6.01 -8.11
C SER A 62 12.07 -5.77 -6.61
N VAL A 63 11.53 -4.64 -6.16
CA VAL A 63 11.45 -4.35 -4.73
C VAL A 63 10.60 -5.40 -4.03
N ALA A 64 9.45 -5.73 -4.62
CA ALA A 64 8.56 -6.74 -4.04
C ALA A 64 9.24 -8.10 -3.93
N GLU A 65 9.97 -8.50 -4.97
CA GLU A 65 10.68 -9.77 -4.97
C GLU A 65 11.78 -9.79 -3.90
N ARG A 66 12.49 -8.69 -3.74
CA ARG A 66 13.54 -8.62 -2.75
C ARG A 66 12.99 -8.64 -1.33
N LEU A 67 11.87 -7.98 -1.10
CA LEU A 67 11.21 -8.04 0.20
C LEU A 67 10.84 -9.47 0.56
N LYS A 68 10.31 -10.20 -0.41
CA LYS A 68 9.96 -11.60 -0.20
C LYS A 68 11.20 -12.41 0.14
N ALA A 69 12.31 -12.16 -0.55
CA ALA A 69 13.54 -12.91 -0.35
C ALA A 69 14.15 -12.68 1.04
N VAL A 70 13.91 -11.51 1.63
CA VAL A 70 14.46 -11.22 2.96
C VAL A 70 13.44 -11.44 4.08
N GLY A 71 12.35 -12.15 3.80
CA GLY A 71 11.40 -12.52 4.85
C GLY A 71 10.34 -11.48 5.15
N LEU A 72 10.20 -10.47 4.30
CA LEU A 72 9.22 -9.42 4.49
C LEU A 72 8.07 -9.51 3.48
N GLY A 73 7.87 -10.69 2.89
CA GLY A 73 6.82 -10.88 1.90
C GLY A 73 5.40 -10.80 2.47
N HIS A 74 5.27 -10.77 3.77
CA HIS A 74 3.96 -10.65 4.41
C HIS A 74 3.43 -9.21 4.41
N ILE A 75 4.28 -8.22 4.13
CA ILE A 75 3.84 -6.82 4.09
C ILE A 75 2.96 -6.62 2.86
N PRO A 76 1.70 -6.20 3.03
CA PRO A 76 0.84 -5.97 1.87
C PRO A 76 1.34 -4.83 1.00
N ILE A 77 1.30 -5.04 -0.31
CA ILE A 77 1.79 -4.06 -1.27
C ILE A 77 0.66 -3.67 -2.21
N ILE A 78 0.43 -2.37 -2.35
CA ILE A 78 -0.42 -1.82 -3.40
C ILE A 78 0.51 -1.25 -4.45
N PHE A 79 0.43 -1.80 -5.66
CA PHE A 79 1.21 -1.28 -6.78
C PHE A 79 0.46 -0.15 -7.47
N ILE A 80 1.21 0.87 -7.90
CA ILE A 80 0.67 2.01 -8.61
C ILE A 80 1.50 2.21 -9.85
N THR A 81 0.88 2.55 -10.98
CA THR A 81 1.61 2.76 -12.21
C THR A 81 0.91 3.75 -13.15
N ALA A 82 1.71 4.55 -13.86
CA ALA A 82 1.21 5.35 -14.96
C ALA A 82 1.27 4.59 -16.28
N SER A 83 1.91 3.44 -16.31
CA SER A 83 2.09 2.67 -17.52
C SER A 83 0.79 1.96 -17.93
N LYS A 84 0.52 1.95 -19.23
CA LYS A 84 -0.61 1.22 -19.79
C LYS A 84 -0.20 -0.11 -20.42
N ARG A 85 1.04 -0.54 -20.16
CA ARG A 85 1.51 -1.82 -20.73
C ARG A 85 0.65 -2.96 -20.23
N THR A 86 0.39 -3.90 -21.12
CA THR A 86 -0.37 -5.08 -20.76
C THR A 86 0.47 -5.99 -19.85
N GLY A 87 -0.19 -6.74 -19.02
CA GLY A 87 0.47 -7.73 -18.17
C GLY A 87 0.93 -7.24 -16.83
N LEU A 88 0.95 -5.93 -16.58
CA LEU A 88 1.42 -5.42 -15.30
C LEU A 88 0.52 -5.86 -14.15
N ARG A 89 -0.78 -5.79 -14.35
CA ARG A 89 -1.73 -6.20 -13.32
C ARG A 89 -1.58 -7.69 -13.00
N ARG A 90 -1.37 -8.50 -14.03
CA ARG A 90 -1.17 -9.93 -13.84
C ARG A 90 0.11 -10.22 -13.08
N THR A 91 1.20 -9.54 -13.43
CA THR A 91 2.46 -9.70 -12.72
C THR A 91 2.31 -9.30 -11.26
N ALA A 92 1.62 -8.18 -10.99
CA ALA A 92 1.37 -7.76 -9.63
C ALA A 92 0.60 -8.83 -8.86
N ALA A 93 -0.43 -9.40 -9.48
CA ALA A 93 -1.21 -10.45 -8.84
C ALA A 93 -0.36 -11.67 -8.51
N LYS A 94 0.54 -12.06 -9.42
CA LYS A 94 1.44 -13.19 -9.19
C LYS A 94 2.38 -12.94 -8.01
N LEU A 95 2.72 -11.70 -7.77
CA LEU A 95 3.56 -11.33 -6.64
C LEU A 95 2.78 -11.16 -5.34
N GLY A 96 1.49 -11.45 -5.38
CA GLY A 96 0.67 -11.37 -4.19
C GLY A 96 0.22 -9.97 -3.83
N ALA A 97 0.08 -9.08 -4.81
CA ALA A 97 -0.31 -7.70 -4.56
C ALA A 97 -1.63 -7.63 -3.81
N ALA A 98 -1.68 -6.74 -2.83
CA ALA A 98 -2.92 -6.45 -2.11
C ALA A 98 -3.81 -5.50 -2.91
N GLY A 99 -3.26 -4.75 -3.84
CA GLY A 99 -4.02 -3.88 -4.70
C GLY A 99 -3.19 -3.40 -5.89
N PHE A 100 -3.87 -2.82 -6.87
CA PHE A 100 -3.23 -2.33 -8.09
C PHE A 100 -4.04 -1.14 -8.60
N PHE A 101 -3.39 0.01 -8.77
CA PHE A 101 -4.04 1.23 -9.23
C PHE A 101 -3.28 1.83 -10.40
N GLU A 102 -4.01 2.26 -11.41
CA GLU A 102 -3.44 2.98 -12.55
C GLU A 102 -3.63 4.47 -12.36
N LYS A 103 -2.58 5.24 -12.68
CA LYS A 103 -2.68 6.70 -12.65
C LYS A 103 -3.39 7.21 -13.90
N PRO A 104 -4.23 8.22 -13.80
CA PRO A 104 -4.67 8.86 -12.56
C PRO A 104 -5.68 7.99 -11.83
N TYR A 105 -5.57 7.91 -10.53
CA TYR A 105 -6.49 7.13 -9.72
C TYR A 105 -7.34 8.07 -8.87
N ASP A 106 -8.46 7.53 -8.39
CA ASP A 106 -9.29 8.24 -7.44
C ASP A 106 -8.67 8.10 -6.06
N ALA A 107 -8.28 9.22 -5.45
CA ALA A 107 -7.60 9.19 -4.16
C ALA A 107 -8.46 8.58 -3.06
N ASP A 108 -9.77 8.80 -3.11
CA ASP A 108 -10.65 8.22 -2.10
C ASP A 108 -10.74 6.70 -2.24
N GLU A 109 -10.73 6.20 -3.47
CA GLU A 109 -10.69 4.75 -3.69
C GLU A 109 -9.40 4.14 -3.15
N LEU A 110 -8.28 4.81 -3.37
CA LEU A 110 -7.01 4.33 -2.86
C LEU A 110 -7.00 4.32 -1.33
N VAL A 111 -7.47 5.38 -0.71
CA VAL A 111 -7.55 5.45 0.75
C VAL A 111 -8.46 4.35 1.29
N SER A 112 -9.59 4.13 0.64
CA SER A 112 -10.51 3.07 1.07
C SER A 112 -9.88 1.70 0.99
N ALA A 113 -9.10 1.44 -0.08
CA ALA A 113 -8.41 0.17 -0.22
C ALA A 113 -7.38 -0.01 0.90
N ILE A 114 -6.66 1.04 1.23
CA ILE A 114 -5.68 1.01 2.31
C ILE A 114 -6.35 0.67 3.63
N GLU A 115 -7.45 1.35 3.93
CA GLU A 115 -8.18 1.12 5.18
C GLU A 115 -8.69 -0.30 5.26
N LEU A 116 -9.18 -0.82 4.16
CA LEU A 116 -9.67 -2.19 4.13
C LEU A 116 -8.55 -3.20 4.37
N ILE A 117 -7.40 -2.99 3.72
CA ILE A 117 -6.26 -3.89 3.86
C ILE A 117 -5.71 -3.86 5.29
N LEU A 118 -5.62 -2.70 5.88
CA LEU A 118 -5.09 -2.57 7.23
C LEU A 118 -6.10 -3.00 8.30
N GLY A 119 -7.23 -3.50 7.85
CA GLY A 119 -8.12 -4.20 8.74
C GLY A 119 -8.94 -3.32 9.61
N ALA A 120 -9.21 -2.13 9.21
CA ALA A 120 -10.04 -1.25 10.02
C ALA A 120 -9.57 -1.24 11.47
N THR A 121 -8.31 -1.52 11.69
CA THR A 121 -7.75 -1.46 13.02
C THR A 121 -7.93 -0.09 13.59
N ALA A 122 -8.17 0.79 12.73
CA ALA A 122 -8.53 2.12 13.16
C ALA A 122 -9.88 2.06 13.83
N ALA A 123 -10.58 1.41 13.63
CA ALA A 123 -11.86 1.55 14.20
C ALA A 123 -12.08 1.24 15.58
N PRO A 124 -11.97 1.21 15.33
CA PRO A 124 -12.34 1.17 15.92
C PRO A 124 -13.00 1.27 16.20
N ALA A 125 -13.05 0.99 16.05
CA ALA A 125 -13.63 0.98 16.03
C ALA A 125 -14.44 0.83 15.92
N GLN A 126 -14.53 0.49 15.95
CA GLN A 126 -15.25 0.32 15.67
C GLN A 126 -15.79 -0.07 15.30
N ALA A 127 -15.90 -0.42 15.42
CA ALA A 127 -16.37 -0.74 14.98
C ALA A 127 -16.80 -1.30 14.63
N GLN A 128 -16.93 -1.77 14.82
CA GLN A 128 -17.33 -2.17 14.42
C GLN A 128 -17.88 -2.69 14.10
N ALA A 129 -18.17 -3.16 14.31
CA ALA A 129 -18.70 -3.52 13.94
C ALA A 129 -19.12 -4.11 13.59
N PRO A 130 -19.49 -4.47 13.65
CA PRO A 130 -20.03 -4.96 13.21
C PRO A 130 -20.22 -5.58 12.89
N SER A 131 -20.29 -6.08 13.07
CA SER A 131 -20.60 -6.34 12.68
C SER A 131 -20.84 -6.98 12.45
N SER A 132 -20.99 -7.52 12.68
CA SER A 132 -21.35 -7.79 12.46
C SER A 132 -21.68 -8.38 12.33
N ASN A 133 -22.31 -8.89 12.81
CA ASN A 133 -22.77 -9.16 12.74
C ASN A 133 -23.21 -9.73 12.65
N PRO A 134 -23.19 -10.10 12.48
CA PRO A 134 -23.76 -10.46 12.51
C PRO A 134 -24.12 -10.99 12.48
N ASP A 135 -24.92 -11.45 12.84
CA ASP A 135 -25.32 -11.70 12.77
C ASP A 135 -25.60 -12.28 12.73
N PRO A 136 -25.37 -12.45 12.54
CA PRO A 136 -25.73 -12.67 12.51
C PRO A 136 -25.98 -13.08 12.41
N ARG A 137 -26.20 -13.44 12.65
CA ARG A 137 -26.32 -13.44 12.50
C ARG A 137 -25.99 -13.20 12.16
N THR A 138 -26.24 -13.66 12.63
CA THR A 138 -25.84 -13.00 12.34
C THR A 138 -25.40 -12.84 12.06
N CYS A 139 -25.75 -13.39 12.35
CA CYS A 139 -25.26 -12.91 12.04
C CYS A 139 -24.92 -12.84 11.93
N ALA A 140 -24.86 -13.28 12.00
CA ALA A 140 -24.41 -12.74 11.83
C ALA A 140 -24.05 -12.48 11.73
#